data_60e07cc8533e0c64f237619656a7c73b
#
_entry.id   60e07cc8533e0c64f237619656a7c73b
#
_cell.length_a   1.000
_cell.length_b   1.000
_cell.length_c   1.000
_cell.angle_alpha   90.00
_cell.angle_beta   90.00
_cell.angle_gamma   90.00
#
_symmetry.space_group_name_H-M   'P 1'
#
loop_
_entity.id
_entity.type
_entity.pdbx_description
1 polymer ?
#
loop_
_entity_poly.entity_id
_entity_poly.type
_entity_poly.pdbx_seq_one_letter_code
_entity_poly.pdbx_strand_id
1 'polypeptide(L)'
;MKRVKIFICCFIVAICACGNTKSNPQDITKTKETATATSEDTIEKGTVFFDITLEQALERAKTEKKLVLVNFHTKTCGPCRKMEKTVFPNPICGEYVNEHFVPIMIDGEDDGIGEEIAKKYKIFIFPTYLVLQPSGFKEGEISGAEFDVNKFLDMLKTITKIE
;
A
#
# COMPACT_ATOMS: atom_id res chain seq x y z
N MET A 1 9.82 -34.45 -34.26
CA MET A 1 9.76 -35.75 -33.61
C MET A 1 10.96 -35.93 -32.72
N LYS A 2 10.86 -35.70 -31.41
CA LYS A 2 11.82 -36.16 -30.38
C LYS A 2 11.05 -36.40 -29.11
N ARG A 3 11.13 -37.64 -28.64
CA ARG A 3 10.30 -38.22 -27.58
C ARG A 3 10.77 -37.82 -26.20
N VAL A 4 9.82 -37.41 -25.36
CA VAL A 4 9.98 -37.19 -23.92
C VAL A 4 10.07 -38.55 -23.23
N LYS A 5 11.10 -38.73 -22.39
CA LYS A 5 11.23 -39.89 -21.51
C LYS A 5 10.76 -39.48 -20.10
N ILE A 6 9.72 -40.15 -19.69
CA ILE A 6 9.19 -40.16 -18.33
C ILE A 6 10.09 -41.05 -17.47
N PHE A 7 10.65 -40.51 -16.37
CA PHE A 7 11.24 -41.32 -15.33
C PHE A 7 10.33 -41.30 -14.09
N ILE A 8 9.64 -42.42 -13.96
CA ILE A 8 8.96 -42.81 -12.73
C ILE A 8 10.02 -43.46 -11.85
N CYS A 9 10.26 -42.91 -10.67
CA CYS A 9 11.04 -43.58 -9.62
C CYS A 9 10.18 -43.71 -8.37
N CYS A 10 9.68 -44.91 -8.23
CA CYS A 10 8.94 -45.44 -7.08
C CYS A 10 9.98 -45.81 -6.01
N PHE A 11 9.88 -45.28 -4.79
CA PHE A 11 10.55 -45.88 -3.63
C PHE A 11 9.55 -46.03 -2.50
N ILE A 12 9.30 -47.27 -2.23
CA ILE A 12 8.52 -47.82 -1.12
C ILE A 12 9.47 -48.24 -0.01
N VAL A 13 8.94 -48.29 1.22
CA VAL A 13 9.38 -49.06 2.41
C VAL A 13 10.34 -48.32 3.36
N ALA A 14 10.20 -48.31 4.68
CA ALA A 14 9.60 -49.26 5.61
C ALA A 14 9.31 -48.63 6.98
N ILE A 15 8.39 -49.25 7.59
CA ILE A 15 7.90 -49.18 8.98
C ILE A 15 9.03 -49.54 9.97
N CYS A 16 9.13 -48.81 11.10
CA CYS A 16 9.55 -49.45 12.36
C CYS A 16 8.87 -48.76 13.54
N ALA A 17 8.37 -49.60 14.40
CA ALA A 17 7.49 -49.33 15.51
C ALA A 17 8.25 -49.19 16.85
N CYS A 18 7.49 -48.74 17.87
CA CYS A 18 7.61 -48.92 19.30
C CYS A 18 8.47 -47.97 20.14
N GLY A 19 7.78 -47.34 21.08
CA GLY A 19 8.34 -46.70 22.26
C GLY A 19 7.28 -45.98 23.08
N ASN A 20 6.60 -46.74 23.92
CA ASN A 20 5.53 -46.35 24.86
C ASN A 20 6.14 -45.64 26.08
N THR A 21 5.65 -44.49 26.51
CA THR A 21 5.59 -44.10 27.92
C THR A 21 4.45 -43.11 28.20
N LYS A 22 3.69 -43.45 29.22
CA LYS A 22 2.50 -42.80 29.77
C LYS A 22 2.82 -41.47 30.46
N SER A 23 1.90 -40.50 30.39
CA SER A 23 1.13 -39.93 31.52
C SER A 23 0.51 -38.58 31.07
N ASN A 24 -0.69 -38.58 30.98
CA ASN A 24 -1.92 -38.07 31.56
C ASN A 24 -2.13 -36.53 31.56
N PRO A 25 -3.39 -36.11 31.60
CA PRO A 25 -3.98 -35.13 30.68
C PRO A 25 -4.35 -33.82 31.38
N GLN A 26 -4.44 -32.75 30.59
CA GLN A 26 -5.43 -31.68 30.81
C GLN A 26 -5.58 -30.93 29.47
N ASP A 27 -6.67 -31.20 28.83
CA ASP A 27 -7.79 -30.36 28.49
C ASP A 27 -7.47 -28.87 28.23
N ILE A 28 -7.45 -28.46 26.95
CA ILE A 28 -7.98 -27.18 26.52
C ILE A 28 -8.43 -27.32 25.05
N THR A 29 -9.71 -27.29 24.91
CA THR A 29 -10.57 -27.00 23.75
C THR A 29 -9.90 -26.40 22.51
N LYS A 30 -10.01 -27.18 21.47
CA LYS A 30 -9.81 -26.80 20.07
C LYS A 30 -10.91 -25.83 19.64
N THR A 31 -10.61 -24.56 19.53
CA THR A 31 -11.47 -23.62 18.83
C THR A 31 -10.87 -23.38 17.44
N LYS A 32 -11.57 -23.90 16.48
CA LYS A 32 -11.37 -23.69 15.05
C LYS A 32 -11.86 -22.28 14.75
N GLU A 33 -10.97 -21.32 14.65
CA GLU A 33 -11.34 -19.98 14.19
C GLU A 33 -11.40 -19.97 12.66
N THR A 34 -12.62 -20.00 12.20
CA THR A 34 -13.02 -19.61 10.85
C THR A 34 -12.75 -18.11 10.70
N ALA A 35 -11.84 -17.75 9.85
CA ALA A 35 -11.60 -16.37 9.48
C ALA A 35 -12.84 -15.84 8.72
N THR A 36 -13.76 -15.25 9.45
CA THR A 36 -14.78 -14.37 8.88
C THR A 36 -14.16 -12.98 8.84
N ALA A 37 -13.77 -12.52 7.66
CA ALA A 37 -13.39 -11.14 7.44
C ALA A 37 -14.63 -10.26 7.67
N THR A 38 -14.76 -9.72 8.86
CA THR A 38 -15.78 -8.74 9.20
C THR A 38 -15.28 -7.37 8.77
N SER A 39 -16.03 -6.72 7.91
CA SER A 39 -15.80 -5.41 7.30
C SER A 39 -16.03 -4.22 8.24
N GLU A 40 -15.60 -4.31 9.51
CA GLU A 40 -15.86 -3.26 10.51
C GLU A 40 -14.63 -2.48 10.98
N ASP A 41 -13.42 -2.73 10.42
CA ASP A 41 -12.17 -2.13 10.93
C ASP A 41 -11.63 -0.97 10.07
N THR A 42 -12.44 -0.42 9.16
CA THR A 42 -11.98 0.62 8.21
C THR A 42 -12.30 2.05 8.60
N ILE A 43 -13.17 2.28 9.59
CA ILE A 43 -13.73 3.62 9.85
C ILE A 43 -12.82 4.51 10.74
N GLU A 44 -11.81 3.95 11.40
CA GLU A 44 -10.93 4.70 12.32
C GLU A 44 -9.50 4.89 11.82
N LYS A 45 -9.17 4.43 10.63
CA LYS A 45 -7.79 4.43 10.14
C LYS A 45 -7.55 5.55 9.13
N GLY A 46 -6.64 6.47 9.46
CA GLY A 46 -6.18 7.49 8.51
C GLY A 46 -5.52 6.90 7.25
N THR A 47 -4.98 7.75 6.40
CA THR A 47 -4.26 7.35 5.19
C THR A 47 -3.06 6.46 5.54
N VAL A 48 -2.98 5.28 4.90
CA VAL A 48 -1.90 4.30 5.09
C VAL A 48 -0.90 4.42 3.95
N PHE A 49 0.17 5.16 4.18
CA PHE A 49 1.28 5.27 3.22
C PHE A 49 2.11 3.98 3.20
N PHE A 50 2.43 3.50 1.99
CA PHE A 50 3.28 2.33 1.80
C PHE A 50 4.74 2.75 1.65
N ASP A 51 5.62 2.07 2.38
CA ASP A 51 7.08 2.22 2.26
C ASP A 51 7.60 1.31 1.13
N ILE A 52 7.35 1.72 -0.09
CA ILE A 52 7.71 1.01 -1.32
C ILE A 52 8.18 2.01 -2.39
N THR A 53 8.89 1.51 -3.41
CA THR A 53 9.33 2.36 -4.53
C THR A 53 8.16 2.78 -5.42
N LEU A 54 8.38 3.81 -6.26
CA LEU A 54 7.35 4.22 -7.22
C LEU A 54 6.98 3.09 -8.19
N GLU A 55 7.95 2.31 -8.65
CA GLU A 55 7.73 1.17 -9.54
C GLU A 55 6.86 0.11 -8.88
N GLN A 56 7.14 -0.22 -7.61
CA GLN A 56 6.33 -1.15 -6.83
C GLN A 56 4.92 -0.62 -6.60
N ALA A 57 4.77 0.69 -6.36
CA ALA A 57 3.46 1.32 -6.22
C ALA A 57 2.64 1.26 -7.52
N LEU A 58 3.26 1.48 -8.68
CA LEU A 58 2.60 1.38 -9.98
C LEU A 58 2.13 -0.06 -10.27
N GLU A 59 2.96 -1.08 -10.02
CA GLU A 59 2.57 -2.47 -10.19
C GLU A 59 1.45 -2.89 -9.22
N ARG A 60 1.52 -2.43 -7.98
CA ARG A 60 0.46 -2.64 -6.99
C ARG A 60 -0.86 -1.98 -7.43
N ALA A 61 -0.80 -0.74 -7.87
CA ALA A 61 -1.95 0.01 -8.35
C ALA A 61 -2.62 -0.69 -9.55
N LYS A 62 -1.83 -1.28 -10.45
CA LYS A 62 -2.33 -2.08 -11.57
C LYS A 62 -3.08 -3.32 -11.10
N THR A 63 -2.54 -4.02 -10.11
CA THR A 63 -3.15 -5.23 -9.54
C THR A 63 -4.44 -4.91 -8.78
N GLU A 64 -4.42 -3.85 -7.98
CA GLU A 64 -5.56 -3.41 -7.15
C GLU A 64 -6.56 -2.54 -7.91
N LYS A 65 -6.29 -2.21 -9.18
CA LYS A 65 -7.10 -1.29 -10.02
C LYS A 65 -7.31 0.08 -9.38
N LYS A 66 -6.25 0.61 -8.76
CA LYS A 66 -6.20 1.91 -8.11
C LYS A 66 -5.28 2.86 -8.86
N LEU A 67 -5.31 4.13 -8.49
CA LEU A 67 -4.32 5.13 -8.87
C LEU A 67 -3.15 5.12 -7.88
N VAL A 68 -2.05 5.80 -8.20
CA VAL A 68 -0.98 6.06 -7.23
C VAL A 68 -1.08 7.51 -6.77
N LEU A 69 -1.07 7.73 -5.47
CA LEU A 69 -0.94 9.05 -4.85
C LEU A 69 0.47 9.21 -4.30
N VAL A 70 1.29 10.04 -4.94
CA VAL A 70 2.63 10.34 -4.46
C VAL A 70 2.61 11.65 -3.68
N ASN A 71 2.85 11.57 -2.37
CA ASN A 71 3.09 12.74 -1.53
C ASN A 71 4.58 13.12 -1.60
N PHE A 72 4.91 14.13 -2.37
CA PHE A 72 6.24 14.73 -2.37
C PHE A 72 6.40 15.66 -1.18
N HIS A 73 7.39 15.39 -0.36
CA HIS A 73 7.73 16.18 0.83
C HIS A 73 9.24 16.43 0.91
N THR A 74 9.68 17.19 1.90
CA THR A 74 11.09 17.32 2.26
C THR A 74 11.25 17.32 3.79
N LYS A 75 12.45 17.01 4.26
CA LYS A 75 12.75 16.95 5.71
C LYS A 75 12.49 18.29 6.43
N THR A 76 12.64 19.41 5.75
CA THR A 76 12.48 20.76 6.30
C THR A 76 11.09 21.37 6.08
N CYS A 77 10.22 20.70 5.30
CA CYS A 77 8.90 21.19 4.93
C CYS A 77 7.93 21.25 6.13
N GLY A 78 7.70 22.43 6.65
CA GLY A 78 6.74 22.65 7.74
C GLY A 78 5.29 22.32 7.39
N PRO A 79 4.75 22.82 6.25
CA PRO A 79 3.41 22.48 5.78
C PRO A 79 3.21 20.98 5.54
N CYS A 80 4.22 20.25 5.05
CA CYS A 80 4.15 18.79 4.87
C CYS A 80 3.87 18.10 6.21
N ARG A 81 4.68 18.41 7.24
CA ARG A 81 4.48 17.84 8.58
C ARG A 81 3.12 18.19 9.19
N LYS A 82 2.55 19.36 8.83
CA LYS A 82 1.20 19.71 9.30
C LYS A 82 0.15 18.84 8.60
N MET A 83 0.25 18.61 7.29
CA MET A 83 -0.64 17.68 6.56
C MET A 83 -0.59 16.26 7.17
N GLU A 84 0.61 15.76 7.44
CA GLU A 84 0.83 14.45 8.05
C GLU A 84 0.20 14.32 9.45
N LYS A 85 0.08 15.41 10.18
CA LYS A 85 -0.50 15.41 11.54
C LYS A 85 -1.99 15.71 11.59
N THR A 86 -2.55 16.34 10.56
CA THR A 86 -3.93 16.85 10.65
C THR A 86 -4.86 16.31 9.55
N VAL A 87 -4.38 16.14 8.33
CA VAL A 87 -5.22 15.70 7.20
C VAL A 87 -5.17 14.20 7.01
N PHE A 88 -3.98 13.63 6.88
CA PHE A 88 -3.84 12.20 6.63
C PHE A 88 -4.29 11.27 7.77
N PRO A 89 -4.19 11.64 9.06
CA PRO A 89 -4.75 10.83 10.14
C PRO A 89 -6.27 10.89 10.22
N ASN A 90 -6.93 11.81 9.49
CA ASN A 90 -8.38 11.93 9.52
C ASN A 90 -9.02 10.69 8.85
N PRO A 91 -9.99 10.02 9.52
CA PRO A 91 -10.63 8.82 8.99
C PRO A 91 -11.29 9.03 7.61
N ILE A 92 -11.93 10.17 7.38
CA ILE A 92 -12.59 10.48 6.10
C ILE A 92 -11.54 10.56 4.97
N CYS A 93 -10.37 11.17 5.26
CA CYS A 93 -9.26 11.20 4.31
C CYS A 93 -8.73 9.79 4.07
N GLY A 94 -8.53 9.03 5.14
CA GLY A 94 -8.03 7.66 5.07
C GLY A 94 -8.94 6.73 4.27
N GLU A 95 -10.24 6.78 4.51
CA GLU A 95 -11.23 5.99 3.79
C GLU A 95 -11.12 6.23 2.27
N TYR A 96 -11.25 7.48 1.84
CA TYR A 96 -11.19 7.81 0.41
C TYR A 96 -9.82 7.47 -0.22
N VAL A 97 -8.72 7.86 0.43
CA VAL A 97 -7.39 7.65 -0.14
C VAL A 97 -7.02 6.17 -0.19
N ASN A 98 -7.29 5.41 0.88
CA ASN A 98 -6.97 3.98 0.91
C ASN A 98 -7.84 3.16 -0.07
N GLU A 99 -9.07 3.60 -0.34
CA GLU A 99 -9.95 2.94 -1.30
C GLU A 99 -9.49 3.14 -2.75
N HIS A 100 -9.13 4.36 -3.12
CA HIS A 100 -8.92 4.74 -4.53
C HIS A 100 -7.44 4.79 -4.94
N PHE A 101 -6.51 4.79 -3.97
CA PHE A 101 -5.10 4.98 -4.27
C PHE A 101 -4.20 3.94 -3.60
N VAL A 102 -3.00 3.81 -4.16
CA VAL A 102 -1.81 3.30 -3.49
C VAL A 102 -0.98 4.52 -3.08
N PRO A 103 -1.09 5.01 -1.83
CA PRO A 103 -0.38 6.20 -1.41
C PRO A 103 1.05 5.87 -0.99
N ILE A 104 2.01 6.64 -1.48
CA ILE A 104 3.44 6.59 -1.13
C ILE A 104 3.96 7.98 -0.80
N MET A 105 5.08 8.05 -0.07
CA MET A 105 5.79 9.29 0.23
C MET A 105 7.15 9.28 -0.45
N ILE A 106 7.54 10.40 -1.04
CA ILE A 106 8.86 10.59 -1.67
C ILE A 106 9.47 11.88 -1.15
N ASP A 107 10.70 11.80 -0.61
CA ASP A 107 11.50 12.97 -0.29
C ASP A 107 12.06 13.55 -1.60
N GLY A 108 11.52 14.69 -2.02
CA GLY A 108 11.88 15.30 -3.31
C GLY A 108 13.21 16.04 -3.32
N GLU A 109 13.90 16.16 -2.17
CA GLU A 109 15.24 16.75 -2.02
C GLU A 109 16.29 15.73 -1.54
N ASP A 110 15.93 14.46 -1.49
CA ASP A 110 16.87 13.38 -1.27
C ASP A 110 17.89 13.32 -2.44
N ASP A 111 19.18 13.25 -2.15
CA ASP A 111 20.29 13.21 -3.12
C ASP A 111 20.30 11.91 -3.97
N GLY A 112 19.16 11.45 -4.43
CA GLY A 112 19.00 10.21 -5.12
C GLY A 112 17.73 10.11 -5.96
N ILE A 113 17.06 8.97 -5.86
CA ILE A 113 15.90 8.60 -6.67
C ILE A 113 14.73 9.58 -6.48
N GLY A 114 14.54 10.13 -5.27
CA GLY A 114 13.46 11.07 -4.97
C GLY A 114 13.55 12.35 -5.77
N GLU A 115 14.73 12.96 -5.84
CA GLU A 115 15.00 14.15 -6.65
C GLU A 115 14.82 13.88 -8.15
N GLU A 116 15.29 12.71 -8.64
CA GLU A 116 15.12 12.32 -10.05
C GLU A 116 13.64 12.17 -10.42
N ILE A 117 12.83 11.55 -9.54
CA ILE A 117 11.39 11.42 -9.76
C ILE A 117 10.72 12.80 -9.72
N ALA A 118 11.07 13.66 -8.77
CA ALA A 118 10.54 15.02 -8.70
C ALA A 118 10.85 15.81 -9.99
N LYS A 119 12.09 15.75 -10.48
CA LYS A 119 12.50 16.37 -11.76
C LYS A 119 11.71 15.80 -12.95
N LYS A 120 11.55 14.48 -13.03
CA LYS A 120 10.79 13.80 -14.09
C LYS A 120 9.36 14.32 -14.22
N TYR A 121 8.69 14.52 -13.07
CA TYR A 121 7.31 15.01 -13.02
C TYR A 121 7.20 16.54 -12.87
N LYS A 122 8.33 17.27 -12.87
CA LYS A 122 8.44 18.73 -12.74
C LYS A 122 7.86 19.24 -11.42
N ILE A 123 8.16 18.54 -10.33
CA ILE A 123 7.75 18.93 -8.99
C ILE A 123 8.85 19.80 -8.36
N PHE A 124 8.50 21.04 -8.03
CA PHE A 124 9.43 22.04 -7.48
C PHE A 124 8.89 22.72 -6.21
N ILE A 125 7.69 22.34 -5.77
CA ILE A 125 7.00 22.90 -4.61
C ILE A 125 6.63 21.76 -3.68
N PHE A 126 6.76 21.95 -2.36
CA PHE A 126 6.43 20.96 -1.36
C PHE A 126 5.46 21.52 -0.29
N PRO A 127 4.43 20.74 0.12
CA PRO A 127 4.08 19.44 -0.44
C PRO A 127 3.49 19.53 -1.85
N THR A 128 3.65 18.48 -2.64
CA THR A 128 2.87 18.26 -3.87
C THR A 128 2.34 16.82 -3.87
N TYR A 129 1.07 16.69 -4.18
CA TYR A 129 0.36 15.42 -4.27
C TYR A 129 0.13 15.08 -5.73
N LEU A 130 0.98 14.21 -6.26
CA LEU A 130 0.93 13.79 -7.65
C LEU A 130 0.05 12.55 -7.79
N VAL A 131 -0.92 12.61 -8.70
CA VAL A 131 -1.79 11.48 -9.04
C VAL A 131 -1.30 10.84 -10.34
N LEU A 132 -1.01 9.54 -10.29
CA LEU A 132 -0.56 8.76 -11.44
C LEU A 132 -1.52 7.60 -11.73
N GLN A 133 -1.70 7.34 -13.02
CA GLN A 133 -2.25 6.07 -13.49
C GLN A 133 -1.25 4.93 -13.25
N PRO A 134 -1.68 3.65 -13.21
CA PRO A 134 -0.78 2.50 -13.10
C PRO A 134 0.28 2.41 -14.21
N SER A 135 0.05 3.09 -15.33
CA SER A 135 1.02 3.22 -16.44
C SER A 135 2.15 4.23 -16.15
N GLY A 136 2.08 4.97 -15.03
CA GLY A 136 2.98 6.08 -14.73
C GLY A 136 2.60 7.40 -15.42
N PHE A 137 1.47 7.45 -16.14
CA PHE A 137 0.96 8.68 -16.72
C PHE A 137 0.41 9.60 -15.63
N LYS A 138 0.78 10.89 -15.71
CA LYS A 138 0.29 11.92 -14.77
C LYS A 138 -1.17 12.26 -15.06
N GLU A 139 -2.05 12.00 -14.10
CA GLU A 139 -3.46 12.40 -14.15
C GLU A 139 -3.64 13.86 -13.73
N GLY A 140 -2.93 14.27 -12.69
CA GLY A 140 -2.91 15.64 -12.20
C GLY A 140 -2.07 15.77 -10.93
N GLU A 141 -2.10 16.98 -10.35
CA GLU A 141 -1.42 17.25 -9.09
C GLU A 141 -2.12 18.32 -8.27
N ILE A 142 -1.89 18.29 -6.96
CA ILE A 142 -2.21 19.37 -6.01
C ILE A 142 -0.88 19.92 -5.51
N SER A 143 -0.56 21.16 -5.82
CA SER A 143 0.64 21.84 -5.34
C SER A 143 0.33 22.69 -4.12
N GLY A 144 1.08 22.51 -3.05
CA GLY A 144 0.88 23.17 -1.77
C GLY A 144 0.00 22.37 -0.79
N ALA A 145 -0.14 22.90 0.42
CA ALA A 145 -0.90 22.26 1.49
C ALA A 145 -2.35 22.78 1.53
N GLU A 146 -3.31 21.87 1.67
CA GLU A 146 -4.69 22.18 2.03
C GLU A 146 -5.04 21.46 3.35
N PHE A 147 -5.31 22.22 4.38
CA PHE A 147 -5.53 21.68 5.73
C PHE A 147 -6.98 21.34 6.04
N ASP A 148 -7.91 21.74 5.18
CA ASP A 148 -9.29 21.31 5.25
C ASP A 148 -9.42 19.97 4.51
N VAL A 149 -9.81 18.94 5.23
CA VAL A 149 -9.92 17.57 4.70
C VAL A 149 -10.89 17.50 3.53
N ASN A 150 -12.05 18.14 3.64
CA ASN A 150 -13.05 18.07 2.59
C ASN A 150 -12.59 18.76 1.31
N LYS A 151 -11.95 19.93 1.44
CA LYS A 151 -11.37 20.63 0.30
C LYS A 151 -10.25 19.84 -0.36
N PHE A 152 -9.38 19.21 0.43
CA PHE A 152 -8.32 18.35 -0.08
C PHE A 152 -8.92 17.17 -0.88
N LEU A 153 -9.95 16.52 -0.35
CA LEU A 153 -10.66 15.45 -1.06
C LEU A 153 -11.38 15.94 -2.32
N ASP A 154 -12.02 17.10 -2.28
CA ASP A 154 -12.66 17.70 -3.46
C ASP A 154 -11.65 17.98 -4.58
N MET A 155 -10.42 18.41 -4.23
CA MET A 155 -9.34 18.58 -5.20
C MET A 155 -8.92 17.24 -5.80
N LEU A 156 -8.77 16.18 -4.99
CA LEU A 156 -8.47 14.83 -5.49
C LEU A 156 -9.59 14.31 -6.41
N LYS A 157 -10.85 14.44 -6.01
CA LYS A 157 -12.01 14.03 -6.81
C LYS A 157 -12.07 14.78 -8.15
N THR A 158 -11.75 16.07 -8.13
CA THR A 158 -11.70 16.88 -9.37
C THR A 158 -10.67 16.35 -10.36
N ILE A 159 -9.49 15.91 -9.87
CA ILE A 159 -8.44 15.33 -10.71
C ILE A 159 -8.86 13.96 -11.24
N THR A 160 -9.37 13.09 -10.37
CA THR A 160 -9.63 11.68 -10.70
C THR A 160 -10.99 11.45 -11.34
N LYS A 161 -11.93 12.38 -11.17
CA LYS A 161 -13.35 12.23 -11.54
C LYS A 161 -14.03 11.02 -10.88
N ILE A 162 -13.51 10.62 -9.72
CA ILE A 162 -14.08 9.59 -8.85
C ILE A 162 -14.95 10.31 -7.80
N GLU A 163 -16.21 9.92 -7.69
CA GLU A 163 -17.17 10.48 -6.71
C GLU A 163 -17.05 9.82 -5.33
#